data_8fba4438613b98f7edebf37e24c00785
#
_entry.id   8fba4438613b98f7edebf37e24c00785
#
_cell.length_a   1.000
_cell.length_b   1.000
_cell.length_c   1.000
_cell.angle_alpha   90.00
_cell.angle_beta   90.00
_cell.angle_gamma   90.00
#
_symmetry.space_group_name_H-M   'P 1'
#
loop_
_entity.id
_entity.type
_entity.pdbx_description
1 polymer ?
#
loop_
_entity_poly.entity_id
_entity_poly.type
_entity_poly.pdbx_seq_one_letter_code
_entity_poly.pdbx_strand_id
1 'polypeptide(L)'
;PLNSAKLQVFEELVEELISNRHKALVFSQFVGHLAIIKELLDEKGIHYQYLDGSTPVAKRKKAVNAFQAGEGDVFLISLKAGGSGLNLTAADYVIHMDPWWNPAVEDQASDRAHRMGQTRPVTIYRLVAKDTIEDKIVDLHAHKRDLAR
;
A
#
# COMPACT_ATOMS: atom_id res chain seq x y z
N PRO A 1 1.30 -1.33 18.04
CA PRO A 1 2.04 -0.14 17.58
C PRO A 1 3.08 -0.50 16.53
N LEU A 2 3.40 0.49 15.75
CA LEU A 2 4.41 0.35 14.71
C LEU A 2 5.79 0.42 15.37
N ASN A 3 6.52 -0.68 15.31
CA ASN A 3 7.84 -0.68 15.94
C ASN A 3 8.93 -0.24 14.96
N SER A 4 10.10 0.06 15.51
CA SER A 4 11.19 0.60 14.70
C SER A 4 11.74 -0.42 13.70
N ALA A 5 11.70 -1.70 14.03
CA ALA A 5 12.18 -2.74 13.12
C ALA A 5 11.30 -2.83 11.89
N LYS A 6 9.98 -2.80 12.10
CA LYS A 6 9.05 -2.85 10.98
C LYS A 6 9.18 -1.60 10.12
N LEU A 7 9.35 -0.45 10.74
CA LEU A 7 9.49 0.79 10.01
C LEU A 7 10.77 0.79 9.17
N GLN A 8 11.84 0.21 9.70
CA GLN A 8 13.09 0.10 8.96
C GLN A 8 12.94 -0.81 7.74
N VAL A 9 12.24 -1.93 7.90
CA VAL A 9 11.99 -2.84 6.78
C VAL A 9 11.18 -2.11 5.70
N PHE A 10 10.17 -1.36 6.13
CA PHE A 10 9.35 -0.59 5.20
C PHE A 10 10.21 0.44 4.46
N GLU A 11 11.05 1.14 5.18
CA GLU A 11 11.91 2.17 4.59
C GLU A 11 12.81 1.58 3.51
N GLU A 12 13.45 0.47 3.80
CA GLU A 12 14.34 -0.18 2.85
C GLU A 12 13.58 -0.67 1.64
N LEU A 13 12.41 -1.24 1.86
CA LEU A 13 11.58 -1.75 0.77
C LEU A 13 11.13 -0.63 -0.15
N VAL A 14 10.65 0.47 0.41
CA VAL A 14 10.15 1.59 -0.38
C VAL A 14 11.28 2.23 -1.18
N GLU A 15 12.44 2.39 -0.58
CA GLU A 15 13.57 2.96 -1.30
C GLU A 15 13.96 2.09 -2.49
N GLU A 16 13.96 0.77 -2.31
CA GLU A 16 14.28 -0.12 -3.39
C GLU A 16 13.23 -0.06 -4.50
N LEU A 17 11.95 -0.05 -4.13
CA LEU A 17 10.89 0.02 -5.11
C LEU A 17 10.96 1.29 -5.94
N ILE A 18 11.16 2.42 -5.28
CA ILE A 18 11.22 3.70 -5.98
C ILE A 18 12.44 3.79 -6.88
N SER A 19 13.59 3.29 -6.42
CA SER A 19 14.80 3.34 -7.23
C SER A 19 14.66 2.48 -8.49
N ASN A 20 13.78 1.49 -8.47
CA ASN A 20 13.50 0.66 -9.63
C ASN A 20 12.24 1.09 -10.38
N ARG A 21 11.76 2.30 -10.08
CA ARG A 21 10.62 2.91 -10.77
C ARG A 21 9.30 2.17 -10.59
N HIS A 22 9.13 1.57 -9.44
CA HIS A 22 7.86 0.93 -9.09
C HIS A 22 6.99 1.90 -8.30
N LYS A 23 5.70 1.66 -8.31
CA LYS A 23 4.74 2.45 -7.54
C LYS A 23 4.00 1.51 -6.60
N ALA A 24 3.75 1.98 -5.40
CA ALA A 24 3.22 1.12 -4.35
C ALA A 24 1.99 1.71 -3.68
N LEU A 25 1.04 0.83 -3.37
CA LEU A 25 -0.04 1.16 -2.45
C LEU A 25 0.38 0.68 -1.08
N VAL A 26 0.16 1.49 -0.06
CA VAL A 26 0.50 1.14 1.31
C VAL A 26 -0.76 1.19 2.14
N PHE A 27 -1.16 0.06 2.70
CA PHE A 27 -2.38 -0.05 3.48
C PHE A 27 -2.08 -0.25 4.94
N SER A 28 -2.85 0.42 5.79
CA SER A 28 -2.85 0.15 7.22
C SER A 28 -4.27 0.36 7.75
N GLN A 29 -4.64 -0.39 8.77
CA GLN A 29 -5.89 -0.17 9.46
C GLN A 29 -5.77 0.93 10.51
N PHE A 30 -4.55 1.40 10.78
CA PHE A 30 -4.31 2.40 11.82
C PHE A 30 -3.82 3.71 11.21
N VAL A 31 -4.62 4.75 11.40
CA VAL A 31 -4.25 6.09 10.89
C VAL A 31 -2.95 6.56 11.54
N GLY A 32 -2.73 6.19 12.82
CA GLY A 32 -1.49 6.55 13.51
C GLY A 32 -0.24 5.98 12.85
N HIS A 33 -0.33 4.77 12.33
CA HIS A 33 0.78 4.17 11.60
C HIS A 33 1.05 4.94 10.31
N LEU A 34 -0.02 5.31 9.62
CA LEU A 34 0.12 6.07 8.39
C LEU A 34 0.73 7.45 8.65
N ALA A 35 0.44 8.05 9.80
CA ALA A 35 1.02 9.34 10.16
C ALA A 35 2.54 9.23 10.30
N ILE A 36 3.01 8.16 10.91
CA ILE A 36 4.44 7.92 11.08
C ILE A 36 5.09 7.71 9.70
N ILE A 37 4.42 6.98 8.84
CA ILE A 37 4.92 6.73 7.50
C ILE A 37 4.99 8.02 6.69
N LYS A 38 4.00 8.89 6.85
CA LYS A 38 4.01 10.19 6.17
C LYS A 38 5.24 10.99 6.55
N GLU A 39 5.56 11.02 7.85
CA GLU A 39 6.74 11.73 8.31
C GLU A 39 8.01 11.16 7.67
N LEU A 40 8.10 9.84 7.61
CA LEU A 40 9.25 9.18 7.00
C LEU A 40 9.39 9.56 5.53
N LEU A 41 8.30 9.51 4.79
CA LEU A 41 8.32 9.84 3.37
C LEU A 41 8.65 11.31 3.15
N ASP A 42 8.12 12.19 4.00
CA ASP A 42 8.42 13.62 3.94
C ASP A 42 9.92 13.86 4.14
N GLU A 43 10.51 13.21 5.13
CA GLU A 43 11.93 13.37 5.40
C GLU A 43 12.79 12.91 4.24
N LYS A 44 12.32 11.91 3.51
CA LYS A 44 13.06 11.37 2.37
C LYS A 44 12.77 12.08 1.07
N GLY A 45 11.85 13.03 1.09
CA GLY A 45 11.47 13.72 -0.12
C GLY A 45 10.70 12.86 -1.11
N ILE A 46 10.06 11.81 -0.63
CA ILE A 46 9.28 10.92 -1.46
C ILE A 46 7.86 11.46 -1.59
N HIS A 47 7.41 11.66 -2.81
CA HIS A 47 6.07 12.13 -3.09
C HIS A 47 5.05 11.00 -2.90
N TYR A 48 3.95 11.33 -2.26
CA TYR A 48 2.90 10.32 -2.00
C TYR A 48 1.52 10.97 -2.06
N GLN A 49 0.51 10.13 -2.23
CA GLN A 49 -0.88 10.52 -2.05
C GLN A 49 -1.40 9.86 -0.78
N TYR A 50 -2.48 10.35 -0.24
CA TYR A 50 -3.01 9.87 1.03
C TYR A 50 -4.53 9.94 1.05
N LEU A 51 -5.16 8.91 1.62
CA LEU A 51 -6.58 9.00 1.94
C LEU A 51 -6.93 8.12 3.13
N ASP A 52 -7.90 8.58 3.91
CA ASP A 52 -8.42 7.84 5.05
C ASP A 52 -9.93 8.03 5.12
N GLY A 53 -10.54 7.56 6.21
CA GLY A 53 -11.99 7.62 6.35
C GLY A 53 -12.56 9.03 6.42
N SER A 54 -11.73 9.99 6.77
CA SER A 54 -12.18 11.39 6.87
C SER A 54 -11.96 12.18 5.60
N THR A 55 -11.32 11.60 4.60
CA THR A 55 -11.05 12.30 3.36
C THR A 55 -12.35 12.50 2.56
N PRO A 56 -12.71 13.74 2.23
CA PRO A 56 -13.93 13.99 1.44
C PRO A 56 -13.87 13.33 0.08
N VAL A 57 -15.03 13.00 -0.45
CA VAL A 57 -15.12 12.27 -1.73
C VAL A 57 -14.37 13.00 -2.85
N ALA A 58 -14.52 14.31 -2.94
CA ALA A 58 -13.85 15.08 -3.98
C ALA A 58 -12.34 14.98 -3.87
N LYS A 59 -11.82 14.97 -2.65
CA LYS A 59 -10.37 14.86 -2.43
C LYS A 59 -9.87 13.44 -2.69
N ARG A 60 -10.69 12.44 -2.41
CA ARG A 60 -10.34 11.06 -2.74
C ARG A 60 -10.15 10.90 -4.24
N LYS A 61 -11.11 11.43 -4.98
CA LYS A 61 -11.05 11.35 -6.43
C LYS A 61 -9.83 12.07 -6.98
N LYS A 62 -9.54 13.24 -6.42
CA LYS A 62 -8.39 14.02 -6.85
C LYS A 62 -7.09 13.26 -6.57
N ALA A 63 -6.98 12.63 -5.40
CA ALA A 63 -5.77 11.88 -5.04
C ALA A 63 -5.59 10.67 -5.96
N VAL A 64 -6.67 9.96 -6.25
CA VAL A 64 -6.61 8.80 -7.14
C VAL A 64 -6.18 9.25 -8.55
N ASN A 65 -6.79 10.30 -9.06
CA ASN A 65 -6.44 10.78 -10.39
C ASN A 65 -5.00 11.26 -10.46
N ALA A 66 -4.54 11.94 -9.42
CA ALA A 66 -3.15 12.41 -9.36
C ALA A 66 -2.18 11.22 -9.38
N PHE A 67 -2.45 10.21 -8.56
CA PHE A 67 -1.58 9.04 -8.51
C PHE A 67 -1.55 8.32 -9.86
N GLN A 68 -2.71 8.14 -10.48
CA GLN A 68 -2.80 7.47 -11.79
C GLN A 68 -2.10 8.29 -12.88
N ALA A 69 -2.02 9.58 -12.71
CA ALA A 69 -1.33 10.46 -13.65
C ALA A 69 0.18 10.54 -13.40
N GLY A 70 0.67 9.84 -12.40
CA GLY A 70 2.11 9.81 -12.11
C GLY A 70 2.57 10.71 -10.98
N GLU A 71 1.65 11.34 -10.28
CA GLU A 71 2.02 12.22 -9.17
C GLU A 71 2.09 11.42 -7.88
N GLY A 72 3.31 11.13 -7.47
CA GLY A 72 3.56 10.33 -6.29
C GLY A 72 3.92 8.90 -6.64
N ASP A 73 4.85 8.35 -5.89
CA ASP A 73 5.29 6.97 -6.07
C ASP A 73 4.61 6.03 -5.08
N VAL A 74 4.00 6.58 -4.05
CA VAL A 74 3.36 5.83 -2.97
C VAL A 74 1.97 6.39 -2.72
N PHE A 75 1.03 5.51 -2.45
CA PHE A 75 -0.32 5.93 -2.07
C PHE A 75 -0.64 5.29 -0.73
N LEU A 76 -0.77 6.12 0.31
CA LEU A 76 -1.08 5.67 1.66
C LEU A 76 -2.59 5.61 1.83
N ILE A 77 -3.11 4.46 2.21
CA ILE A 77 -4.56 4.27 2.28
C ILE A 77 -4.94 3.59 3.58
N SER A 78 -5.87 4.20 4.30
CA SER A 78 -6.44 3.55 5.46
C SER A 78 -7.48 2.52 4.99
N LEU A 79 -7.37 1.30 5.49
CA LEU A 79 -8.33 0.26 5.14
C LEU A 79 -9.73 0.58 5.65
N LYS A 80 -9.81 1.45 6.65
CA LYS A 80 -11.11 1.89 7.17
C LYS A 80 -11.77 2.94 6.30
N ALA A 81 -11.07 3.41 5.28
CA ALA A 81 -11.63 4.42 4.39
C ALA A 81 -12.78 3.87 3.56
N GLY A 82 -12.90 2.56 3.50
CA GLY A 82 -13.84 1.94 2.60
C GLY A 82 -13.40 2.20 1.18
N GLY A 83 -14.31 2.37 0.30
CA GLY A 83 -13.92 2.81 -1.03
C GLY A 83 -13.70 1.68 -2.00
N SER A 84 -14.66 0.79 -2.07
CA SER A 84 -14.74 -0.09 -3.20
C SER A 84 -14.79 0.79 -4.45
N GLY A 85 -14.14 0.36 -5.49
CA GLY A 85 -14.19 1.07 -6.75
C GLY A 85 -13.04 2.02 -7.01
N LEU A 86 -12.07 2.10 -6.10
CA LEU A 86 -10.87 2.88 -6.38
C LEU A 86 -10.08 2.21 -7.48
N ASN A 87 -9.72 2.98 -8.48
CA ASN A 87 -8.93 2.48 -9.60
C ASN A 87 -7.48 2.93 -9.41
N LEU A 88 -6.63 2.00 -9.00
CA LEU A 88 -5.23 2.30 -8.65
C LEU A 88 -4.28 1.37 -9.42
N THR A 89 -4.57 1.16 -10.69
CA THR A 89 -3.79 0.26 -11.53
C THR A 89 -2.40 0.79 -11.88
N ALA A 90 -2.10 2.03 -11.53
CA ALA A 90 -0.75 2.56 -11.73
C ALA A 90 0.26 1.89 -10.80
N ALA A 91 -0.19 1.29 -9.71
CA ALA A 91 0.69 0.61 -8.78
C ALA A 91 0.90 -0.84 -9.17
N ASP A 92 2.13 -1.31 -9.00
CA ASP A 92 2.46 -2.71 -9.22
C ASP A 92 2.90 -3.40 -7.93
N TYR A 93 2.91 -2.68 -6.82
CA TYR A 93 3.20 -3.24 -5.51
C TYR A 93 2.15 -2.83 -4.50
N VAL A 94 1.83 -3.75 -3.61
CA VAL A 94 0.91 -3.49 -2.50
C VAL A 94 1.62 -3.90 -1.22
N ILE A 95 1.66 -2.99 -0.25
CA ILE A 95 2.31 -3.24 1.03
C ILE A 95 1.27 -3.12 2.14
N HIS A 96 1.09 -4.19 2.89
CA HIS A 96 0.23 -4.19 4.07
C HIS A 96 1.10 -3.99 5.31
N MET A 97 0.87 -2.91 6.02
CA MET A 97 1.68 -2.57 7.20
C MET A 97 1.30 -3.36 8.43
N ASP A 98 0.10 -3.92 8.46
CA ASP A 98 -0.36 -4.69 9.60
C ASP A 98 -1.18 -5.87 9.12
N PRO A 99 -1.22 -6.95 9.91
CA PRO A 99 -1.98 -8.13 9.50
C PRO A 99 -3.48 -7.88 9.55
N TRP A 100 -4.21 -8.55 8.70
CA TRP A 100 -5.65 -8.53 8.68
C TRP A 100 -6.19 -9.92 8.95
N TRP A 101 -7.25 -9.94 9.74
CA TRP A 101 -7.92 -11.20 10.06
C TRP A 101 -8.79 -11.70 8.92
N ASN A 102 -9.28 -10.78 8.11
CA ASN A 102 -10.20 -11.10 7.03
C ASN A 102 -9.49 -11.10 5.69
N PRO A 103 -9.20 -12.28 5.12
CA PRO A 103 -8.53 -12.33 3.81
C PRO A 103 -9.29 -11.61 2.71
N ALA A 104 -10.61 -11.53 2.81
CA ALA A 104 -11.40 -10.85 1.79
C ALA A 104 -11.07 -9.35 1.72
N VAL A 105 -10.72 -8.76 2.87
CA VAL A 105 -10.34 -7.35 2.89
C VAL A 105 -9.00 -7.15 2.20
N GLU A 106 -8.07 -8.07 2.44
CA GLU A 106 -6.77 -7.99 1.76
C GLU A 106 -6.93 -8.19 0.26
N ASP A 107 -7.80 -9.11 -0.13
CA ASP A 107 -8.05 -9.33 -1.55
C ASP A 107 -8.67 -8.10 -2.20
N GLN A 108 -9.56 -7.44 -1.51
CA GLN A 108 -10.16 -6.20 -2.00
C GLN A 108 -9.10 -5.12 -2.18
N ALA A 109 -8.17 -5.02 -1.23
CA ALA A 109 -7.09 -4.06 -1.34
C ALA A 109 -6.19 -4.36 -2.53
N SER A 110 -5.90 -5.65 -2.75
CA SER A 110 -5.09 -6.06 -3.90
C SER A 110 -5.81 -5.77 -5.21
N ASP A 111 -7.12 -5.97 -5.23
CA ASP A 111 -7.89 -5.75 -6.45
C ASP A 111 -7.93 -4.28 -6.86
N ARG A 112 -7.64 -3.37 -5.95
CA ARG A 112 -7.54 -1.95 -6.31
C ARG A 112 -6.38 -1.69 -7.26
N ALA A 113 -5.31 -2.47 -7.13
CA ALA A 113 -4.16 -2.35 -8.01
C ALA A 113 -4.28 -3.29 -9.21
N HIS A 114 -4.81 -4.49 -8.98
CA HIS A 114 -4.89 -5.50 -10.04
C HIS A 114 -6.34 -5.81 -10.35
N ARG A 115 -6.85 -5.24 -11.42
CA ARG A 115 -8.23 -5.40 -11.84
C ARG A 115 -8.31 -6.27 -13.08
N MET A 116 -9.54 -6.74 -13.35
CA MET A 116 -9.78 -7.53 -14.54
C MET A 116 -9.31 -6.77 -15.78
N GLY A 117 -8.58 -7.44 -16.63
CA GLY A 117 -8.01 -6.81 -17.83
C GLY A 117 -6.63 -6.23 -17.62
N GLN A 118 -6.19 -6.13 -16.37
CA GLN A 118 -4.86 -5.67 -16.07
C GLN A 118 -3.87 -6.80 -16.34
N THR A 119 -2.91 -6.58 -17.22
CA THR A 119 -1.96 -7.62 -17.59
C THR A 119 -0.70 -7.61 -16.72
N ARG A 120 -0.41 -6.46 -16.10
CA ARG A 120 0.79 -6.33 -15.32
C ARG A 120 0.62 -7.02 -13.97
N PRO A 121 1.59 -7.85 -13.56
CA PRO A 121 1.48 -8.53 -12.27
C PRO A 121 1.61 -7.54 -11.12
N VAL A 122 0.97 -7.88 -10.01
CA VAL A 122 1.05 -7.08 -8.78
C VAL A 122 1.68 -7.94 -7.71
N THR A 123 2.69 -7.40 -7.04
CA THR A 123 3.38 -8.08 -5.96
C THR A 123 2.85 -7.53 -4.63
N ILE A 124 2.50 -8.41 -3.73
CA ILE A 124 1.94 -8.03 -2.44
C ILE A 124 2.91 -8.41 -1.33
N TYR A 125 3.28 -7.42 -0.53
CA TYR A 125 4.08 -7.63 0.66
C TYR A 125 3.23 -7.43 1.89
N ARG A 126 3.43 -8.28 2.86
CA ARG A 126 2.77 -8.16 4.15
C ARG A 126 3.86 -8.09 5.20
N LEU A 127 3.93 -6.98 5.90
CA LEU A 127 4.94 -6.80 6.94
C LEU A 127 4.40 -7.37 8.23
N VAL A 128 5.08 -8.37 8.77
CA VAL A 128 4.64 -9.09 9.96
C VAL A 128 5.67 -8.91 11.06
N ALA A 129 5.23 -8.34 12.18
CA ALA A 129 6.07 -8.23 13.36
C ALA A 129 5.95 -9.52 14.14
N LYS A 130 7.08 -10.11 14.48
CA LYS A 130 7.10 -11.32 15.28
C LYS A 130 7.42 -10.98 16.72
N ASP A 131 7.19 -11.95 17.60
CA ASP A 131 7.54 -11.80 19.01
C ASP A 131 8.99 -11.47 19.18
N THR A 132 9.81 -11.96 18.28
CA THR A 132 11.20 -11.57 18.25
C THR A 132 11.31 -10.23 17.56
N ILE A 133 12.47 -9.65 17.62
CA ILE A 133 12.71 -8.34 17.04
C ILE A 133 12.69 -8.34 15.51
N GLU A 134 12.51 -9.46 14.90
CA GLU A 134 12.55 -9.53 13.45
C GLU A 134 11.19 -9.34 12.82
N ASP A 135 11.12 -8.42 11.88
CA ASP A 135 9.98 -8.28 11.02
C ASP A 135 10.23 -9.11 9.77
N LYS A 136 9.19 -9.71 9.28
CA LYS A 136 9.29 -10.50 8.06
C LYS A 136 8.40 -9.94 6.99
N ILE A 137 8.88 -10.05 5.77
CA ILE A 137 8.11 -9.69 4.59
C ILE A 137 7.60 -10.98 4.00
N VAL A 138 6.28 -11.06 3.85
CA VAL A 138 5.67 -12.19 3.17
C VAL A 138 5.30 -11.71 1.78
N ASP A 139 5.99 -12.27 0.79
CA ASP A 139 5.78 -11.90 -0.59
C ASP A 139 4.68 -12.75 -1.19
N LEU A 140 3.60 -12.10 -1.58
CA LEU A 140 2.48 -12.77 -2.23
C LEU A 140 2.31 -12.17 -3.61
N HIS A 141 2.36 -13.02 -4.60
CA HIS A 141 2.20 -12.57 -5.97
C HIS A 141 0.74 -12.63 -6.36
N ALA A 142 0.13 -11.46 -6.53
CA ALA A 142 -1.29 -11.37 -6.84
C ALA A 142 -1.65 -12.12 -8.12
N HIS A 143 -0.74 -12.13 -9.10
CA HIS A 143 -1.03 -12.82 -10.36
C HIS A 143 -1.23 -14.32 -10.17
N LYS A 144 -0.61 -14.92 -9.15
CA LYS A 144 -0.83 -16.33 -8.87
C LYS A 144 -2.26 -16.59 -8.42
N ARG A 145 -2.78 -15.69 -7.61
CA ARG A 145 -4.14 -15.82 -7.14
C ARG A 145 -5.12 -15.57 -8.26
N ASP A 146 -4.82 -14.61 -9.10
CA ASP A 146 -5.68 -14.30 -10.22
C ASP A 146 -5.73 -15.44 -11.23
N LEU A 147 -4.62 -16.12 -11.41
CA LEU A 147 -4.59 -17.28 -12.29
C LEU A 147 -5.39 -18.44 -11.75
N ALA A 148 -5.53 -18.51 -10.43
CA ALA A 148 -6.27 -19.59 -9.78
C ALA A 148 -7.78 -19.36 -9.80
N ARG A 149 -8.23 -18.21 -10.17
CA ARG A 149 -9.66 -17.89 -10.21
C ARG A 149 -10.33 -18.47 -11.44
#